data_0c43854c3570cde791ce46d522c45009
#
_entry.id   0c43854c3570cde791ce46d522c45009
#
_cell.length_a   1.000
_cell.length_b   1.000
_cell.length_c   1.000
_cell.angle_alpha   90.00
_cell.angle_beta   90.00
_cell.angle_gamma   90.00
#
_symmetry.space_group_name_H-M   'P 1'
#
loop_
_entity.id
_entity.type
_entity.pdbx_description
1 polymer ?
#
loop_
_entity_poly.entity_id
_entity_poly.type
_entity_poly.pdbx_seq_one_letter_code
_entity_poly.pdbx_strand_id
1 'polypeptide(L)'
;PQAYQRVVKRLLASPRFGERLATWWLDGARYGDSHGYDNDLENSQWPWRDWVIRSFNSNKPFDEFTIEQLAGDLLEKPTNDQVIATGFNRNHRINTEGGAIDEEWRTEYVIDRVETMGTVWLGLSLGCARCHEHKYDPLSQKEFYRLFAFFNNLDEKGFINNLRGSAEPRIPYKAHPKTQVMIMREMKNRRKTRVLGGGQYDAPGEEVEAGLPAFLPPLPAGEKMSRLGLARWLVDGEHPLTARVLVNRLWEQFFGRGIVRSVENLGVQADWPSHPELLDWLAVDFTESGWDLKRLVGKFVLSSSYRQAHGVDEKRLRLDPVNRLLSRGPRLRLQAEMVRDQALALSGLLVEK
;
A
#
# COMPACT_ATOMS: atom_id res chain seq x y z
N PRO A 1 21.18 -11.97 -26.91
CA PRO A 1 20.29 -12.36 -25.78
C PRO A 1 20.94 -12.09 -24.40
N GLN A 2 22.19 -12.52 -24.21
CA GLN A 2 22.87 -12.38 -22.91
C GLN A 2 23.15 -10.92 -22.50
N ALA A 3 23.38 -10.00 -23.44
CA ALA A 3 23.66 -8.59 -23.14
C ALA A 3 22.45 -7.93 -22.45
N TYR A 4 21.23 -8.13 -22.97
CA TYR A 4 20.02 -7.59 -22.36
C TYR A 4 19.75 -8.17 -20.98
N GLN A 5 19.89 -9.47 -20.79
CA GLN A 5 19.76 -10.13 -19.49
C GLN A 5 20.77 -9.59 -18.47
N ARG A 6 22.02 -9.34 -18.88
CA ARG A 6 23.04 -8.72 -18.01
C ARG A 6 22.63 -7.33 -17.55
N VAL A 7 22.06 -6.51 -18.44
CA VAL A 7 21.55 -5.16 -18.09
C VAL A 7 20.40 -5.28 -17.09
N VAL A 8 19.43 -6.15 -17.34
CA VAL A 8 18.30 -6.37 -16.41
C VAL A 8 18.81 -6.80 -15.04
N LYS A 9 19.71 -7.78 -14.96
CA LYS A 9 20.30 -8.24 -13.70
C LYS A 9 21.02 -7.10 -12.95
N ARG A 10 21.80 -6.28 -13.68
CA ARG A 10 22.47 -5.12 -13.09
C ARG A 10 21.50 -4.10 -12.52
N LEU A 11 20.40 -3.79 -13.23
CA LEU A 11 19.40 -2.83 -12.78
C LEU A 11 18.62 -3.35 -11.58
N LEU A 12 18.22 -4.62 -11.56
CA LEU A 12 17.56 -5.24 -10.41
C LEU A 12 18.45 -5.32 -9.15
N ALA A 13 19.78 -5.32 -9.33
CA ALA A 13 20.74 -5.30 -8.23
C ALA A 13 21.13 -3.87 -7.80
N SER A 14 20.71 -2.85 -8.53
CA SER A 14 21.03 -1.45 -8.22
C SER A 14 20.28 -0.98 -6.96
N PRO A 15 20.90 -0.20 -6.07
CA PRO A 15 20.20 0.42 -4.95
C PRO A 15 19.07 1.37 -5.40
N ARG A 16 19.15 1.90 -6.62
CA ARG A 16 18.10 2.74 -7.21
C ARG A 16 16.81 1.96 -7.54
N PHE A 17 16.88 0.64 -7.59
CA PHE A 17 15.69 -0.20 -7.76
C PHE A 17 14.70 -0.01 -6.61
N GLY A 18 15.17 -0.10 -5.36
CA GLY A 18 14.32 0.10 -4.18
C GLY A 18 13.79 1.52 -4.08
N GLU A 19 14.62 2.54 -4.39
CA GLU A 19 14.17 3.93 -4.42
C GLU A 19 13.03 4.14 -5.44
N ARG A 20 13.18 3.56 -6.64
CA ARG A 20 12.14 3.67 -7.69
C ARG A 20 10.84 2.97 -7.31
N LEU A 21 10.89 1.77 -6.75
CA LEU A 21 9.69 1.07 -6.31
C LEU A 21 9.07 1.73 -5.07
N ALA A 22 9.90 2.26 -4.17
CA ALA A 22 9.41 2.96 -2.99
C ALA A 22 8.54 4.16 -3.38
N THR A 23 8.87 4.94 -4.40
CA THR A 23 8.07 6.09 -4.83
C THR A 23 6.60 5.71 -5.02
N TRP A 24 6.35 4.64 -5.78
CA TRP A 24 5.00 4.13 -6.00
C TRP A 24 4.33 3.62 -4.71
N TRP A 25 5.08 2.90 -3.85
CA TRP A 25 4.54 2.40 -2.57
C TRP A 25 4.21 3.52 -1.59
N LEU A 26 5.05 4.56 -1.54
CA LEU A 26 4.86 5.73 -0.70
C LEU A 26 3.58 6.50 -1.07
N ASP A 27 3.27 6.62 -2.38
CA ASP A 27 2.02 7.22 -2.85
C ASP A 27 0.82 6.42 -2.33
N GLY A 28 0.81 5.10 -2.51
CA GLY A 28 -0.25 4.23 -1.98
C GLY A 28 -0.36 4.26 -0.45
N ALA A 29 0.76 4.44 0.24
CA ALA A 29 0.83 4.56 1.69
C ALA A 29 0.53 5.98 2.21
N ARG A 30 0.23 6.95 1.36
CA ARG A 30 -0.04 8.37 1.70
C ARG A 30 1.11 9.05 2.45
N TYR A 31 2.36 8.60 2.19
CA TYR A 31 3.53 9.15 2.86
C TYR A 31 3.73 10.62 2.54
N GLY A 32 4.02 11.41 3.57
CA GLY A 32 4.48 12.79 3.47
C GLY A 32 5.48 13.11 4.57
N ASP A 33 6.31 14.11 4.35
CA ASP A 33 7.27 14.61 5.35
C ASP A 33 6.64 15.70 6.25
N SER A 34 5.32 15.85 6.18
CA SER A 34 4.53 16.78 6.98
C SER A 34 3.23 16.14 7.49
N HIS A 35 2.50 16.84 8.35
CA HIS A 35 1.23 16.37 8.91
C HIS A 35 0.10 16.27 7.88
N GLY A 36 0.21 16.97 6.75
CA GLY A 36 -0.78 16.94 5.67
C GLY A 36 -2.12 17.61 5.99
N TYR A 37 -2.19 18.39 7.07
CA TYR A 37 -3.42 19.08 7.49
C TYR A 37 -3.11 20.31 8.37
N ASP A 38 -3.96 21.36 8.27
CA ASP A 38 -3.94 22.60 9.03
C ASP A 38 -2.55 23.25 9.03
N ASN A 39 -1.85 23.28 10.14
CA ASN A 39 -0.53 23.89 10.26
C ASN A 39 0.56 23.17 9.44
N ASP A 40 0.29 22.01 8.94
CA ASP A 40 1.16 21.18 8.08
C ASP A 40 2.62 21.09 8.55
N LEU A 41 2.79 20.79 9.83
CA LEU A 41 4.09 20.75 10.48
C LEU A 41 4.92 19.55 10.01
N GLU A 42 6.25 19.69 10.10
CA GLU A 42 7.20 18.64 9.74
C GLU A 42 6.93 17.32 10.49
N ASN A 43 6.96 16.22 9.75
CA ASN A 43 6.76 14.87 10.26
C ASN A 43 8.02 14.00 10.04
N SER A 44 8.54 13.41 11.11
CA SER A 44 9.77 12.62 11.08
C SER A 44 9.56 11.16 10.69
N GLN A 45 8.69 10.86 9.72
CA GLN A 45 8.38 9.47 9.34
C GLN A 45 9.35 8.88 8.30
N TRP A 46 10.39 9.61 7.89
CA TRP A 46 11.39 9.16 6.92
C TRP A 46 12.10 7.83 7.28
N PRO A 47 12.31 7.39 8.54
CA PRO A 47 12.89 6.08 8.82
C PRO A 47 12.03 4.92 8.32
N TRP A 48 10.70 5.09 8.28
CA TRP A 48 9.80 4.13 7.65
C TRP A 48 9.98 4.11 6.13
N ARG A 49 10.09 5.26 5.47
CA ARG A 49 10.42 5.36 4.04
C ARG A 49 11.71 4.60 3.72
N ASP A 50 12.75 4.82 4.50
CA ASP A 50 14.03 4.15 4.31
C ASP A 50 13.94 2.64 4.56
N TRP A 51 13.09 2.21 5.48
CA TRP A 51 12.76 0.80 5.68
C TRP A 51 12.12 0.19 4.41
N VAL A 52 11.18 0.89 3.77
CA VAL A 52 10.55 0.47 2.51
C VAL A 52 11.60 0.30 1.41
N ILE A 53 12.48 1.30 1.23
CA ILE A 53 13.56 1.27 0.23
C ILE A 53 14.48 0.06 0.46
N ARG A 54 14.92 -0.16 1.70
CA ARG A 54 15.77 -1.31 2.07
C ARG A 54 15.06 -2.64 1.81
N SER A 55 13.79 -2.75 2.13
CA SER A 55 12.99 -3.96 1.91
C SER A 55 12.91 -4.34 0.44
N PHE A 56 12.66 -3.38 -0.46
CA PHE A 56 12.68 -3.64 -1.90
C PHE A 56 14.09 -3.97 -2.42
N ASN A 57 15.11 -3.29 -1.94
CA ASN A 57 16.49 -3.56 -2.35
C ASN A 57 16.96 -4.95 -1.92
N SER A 58 16.62 -5.39 -0.71
CA SER A 58 16.91 -6.74 -0.21
C SER A 58 16.02 -7.82 -0.80
N ASN A 59 15.05 -7.44 -1.64
CA ASN A 59 14.03 -8.34 -2.17
C ASN A 59 13.26 -9.09 -1.07
N LYS A 60 12.90 -8.37 0.01
CA LYS A 60 12.05 -8.93 1.08
C LYS A 60 10.80 -9.55 0.45
N PRO A 61 10.43 -10.81 0.78
CA PRO A 61 9.18 -11.40 0.33
C PRO A 61 7.99 -10.47 0.62
N PHE A 62 7.08 -10.31 -0.36
CA PHE A 62 6.02 -9.31 -0.22
C PHE A 62 4.98 -9.68 0.85
N ASP A 63 4.83 -10.96 1.18
CA ASP A 63 4.04 -11.44 2.31
C ASP A 63 4.65 -10.97 3.64
N GLU A 64 5.96 -11.16 3.86
CA GLU A 64 6.65 -10.64 5.04
C GLU A 64 6.58 -9.09 5.10
N PHE A 65 6.80 -8.43 3.97
CA PHE A 65 6.70 -6.98 3.85
C PHE A 65 5.30 -6.46 4.26
N THR A 66 4.24 -7.17 3.87
CA THR A 66 2.85 -6.85 4.24
C THR A 66 2.60 -7.08 5.72
N ILE A 67 2.99 -8.25 6.25
CA ILE A 67 2.80 -8.60 7.67
C ILE A 67 3.52 -7.59 8.57
N GLU A 68 4.76 -7.24 8.26
CA GLU A 68 5.54 -6.30 9.06
C GLU A 68 4.92 -4.89 9.05
N GLN A 69 4.40 -4.41 7.92
CA GLN A 69 3.75 -3.10 7.86
C GLN A 69 2.42 -3.04 8.60
N LEU A 70 1.63 -4.07 8.52
CA LEU A 70 0.33 -4.08 9.18
C LEU A 70 0.42 -4.46 10.66
N ALA A 71 1.35 -5.34 11.04
CA ALA A 71 1.36 -5.96 12.36
C ALA A 71 2.75 -6.34 12.88
N GLY A 72 3.81 -5.67 12.43
CA GLY A 72 5.19 -5.98 12.84
C GLY A 72 5.44 -5.89 14.34
N ASP A 73 4.71 -5.02 15.05
CA ASP A 73 4.74 -4.88 16.51
C ASP A 73 4.09 -6.06 17.25
N LEU A 74 3.30 -6.89 16.57
CA LEU A 74 2.59 -8.06 17.14
C LEU A 74 3.31 -9.38 16.86
N LEU A 75 4.46 -9.36 16.18
CA LEU A 75 5.28 -10.53 15.96
C LEU A 75 5.91 -11.01 17.28
N GLU A 76 6.27 -12.30 17.31
CA GLU A 76 6.99 -12.83 18.47
C GLU A 76 8.41 -12.20 18.55
N LYS A 77 8.69 -11.47 19.61
CA LYS A 77 9.97 -10.75 19.82
C LYS A 77 10.33 -9.83 18.64
N PRO A 78 9.48 -8.85 18.32
CA PRO A 78 9.68 -8.01 17.14
C PRO A 78 11.00 -7.24 17.19
N THR A 79 11.68 -7.18 16.07
CA THR A 79 12.85 -6.33 15.90
C THR A 79 12.44 -4.86 15.80
N ASN A 80 13.40 -3.94 16.01
CA ASN A 80 13.12 -2.51 15.85
C ASN A 80 12.65 -2.16 14.43
N ASP A 81 13.20 -2.79 13.40
CA ASP A 81 12.80 -2.57 12.01
C ASP A 81 11.36 -3.06 11.73
N GLN A 82 10.95 -4.18 12.34
CA GLN A 82 9.57 -4.67 12.24
C GLN A 82 8.57 -3.75 12.93
N VAL A 83 8.96 -3.14 14.05
CA VAL A 83 8.13 -2.13 14.71
C VAL A 83 8.06 -0.85 13.87
N ILE A 84 9.18 -0.38 13.27
CA ILE A 84 9.21 0.77 12.36
C ILE A 84 8.34 0.51 11.14
N ALA A 85 8.31 -0.71 10.60
CA ALA A 85 7.47 -1.07 9.46
C ALA A 85 6.00 -0.70 9.68
N THR A 86 5.49 -0.78 10.92
CA THR A 86 4.10 -0.43 11.24
C THR A 86 3.77 1.05 11.04
N GLY A 87 4.77 1.87 10.80
CA GLY A 87 4.64 3.27 10.40
C GLY A 87 3.76 3.48 9.17
N PHE A 88 3.58 2.46 8.31
CA PHE A 88 2.58 2.44 7.24
C PHE A 88 1.20 2.91 7.72
N ASN A 89 0.75 2.42 8.86
CA ASN A 89 -0.55 2.73 9.44
C ASN A 89 -0.61 4.13 10.06
N ARG A 90 0.51 4.87 10.04
CA ARG A 90 0.64 6.18 10.70
C ARG A 90 0.85 7.33 9.73
N ASN A 91 0.78 7.07 8.42
CA ASN A 91 0.96 8.09 7.37
C ASN A 91 -0.34 8.89 7.07
N HIS A 92 -1.40 8.68 7.83
CA HIS A 92 -2.60 9.51 7.74
C HIS A 92 -2.29 10.97 8.10
N ARG A 93 -3.11 11.90 7.63
CA ARG A 93 -3.05 13.30 8.07
C ARG A 93 -3.17 13.40 9.59
N ILE A 94 -2.53 14.40 10.19
CA ILE A 94 -2.53 14.63 11.64
C ILE A 94 -3.08 16.02 11.92
N ASN A 95 -4.07 16.11 12.82
CA ASN A 95 -4.65 17.37 13.20
C ASN A 95 -3.94 17.97 14.43
N THR A 96 -3.53 19.23 14.30
CA THR A 96 -2.93 20.04 15.38
C THR A 96 -3.73 21.32 15.66
N GLU A 97 -4.90 21.46 15.04
CA GLU A 97 -5.78 22.62 15.18
C GLU A 97 -6.39 22.71 16.57
N GLY A 98 -6.27 23.89 17.22
CA GLY A 98 -6.88 24.15 18.51
C GLY A 98 -8.41 24.12 18.44
N GLY A 99 -9.05 23.38 19.36
CA GLY A 99 -10.49 23.20 19.37
C GLY A 99 -11.01 21.98 18.62
N ALA A 100 -10.12 21.20 18.02
CA ALA A 100 -10.48 19.93 17.40
C ALA A 100 -11.02 18.93 18.45
N ILE A 101 -12.00 18.13 18.07
CA ILE A 101 -12.57 17.08 18.92
C ILE A 101 -11.72 15.82 18.81
N ASP A 102 -11.14 15.40 19.91
CA ASP A 102 -10.19 14.28 19.97
C ASP A 102 -10.77 12.98 19.38
N GLU A 103 -12.00 12.60 19.75
CA GLU A 103 -12.64 11.37 19.28
C GLU A 103 -13.03 11.42 17.81
N GLU A 104 -13.40 12.58 17.28
CA GLU A 104 -13.66 12.78 15.86
C GLU A 104 -12.41 12.45 15.02
N TRP A 105 -11.30 13.09 15.35
CA TRP A 105 -10.06 12.92 14.58
C TRP A 105 -9.45 11.54 14.77
N ARG A 106 -9.53 10.98 15.99
CA ARG A 106 -9.11 9.60 16.23
C ARG A 106 -9.92 8.63 15.35
N THR A 107 -11.22 8.85 15.21
CA THR A 107 -12.11 8.06 14.34
C THR A 107 -11.68 8.19 12.88
N GLU A 108 -11.42 9.41 12.40
CA GLU A 108 -10.92 9.66 11.05
C GLU A 108 -9.60 8.92 10.76
N TYR A 109 -8.68 8.86 11.73
CA TYR A 109 -7.41 8.13 11.55
C TYR A 109 -7.63 6.61 11.40
N VAL A 110 -8.57 6.04 12.11
CA VAL A 110 -8.89 4.61 11.98
C VAL A 110 -9.60 4.34 10.65
N ILE A 111 -10.52 5.21 10.24
CA ILE A 111 -11.19 5.13 8.93
C ILE A 111 -10.15 5.14 7.81
N ASP A 112 -9.24 6.10 7.84
CA ASP A 112 -8.17 6.24 6.85
C ASP A 112 -7.32 4.94 6.74
N ARG A 113 -7.01 4.27 7.86
CA ARG A 113 -6.30 2.97 7.84
C ARG A 113 -7.09 1.88 7.14
N VAL A 114 -8.40 1.80 7.38
CA VAL A 114 -9.27 0.82 6.74
C VAL A 114 -9.34 1.07 5.24
N GLU A 115 -9.57 2.31 4.83
CA GLU A 115 -9.67 2.70 3.42
C GLU A 115 -8.36 2.44 2.68
N THR A 116 -7.24 2.78 3.30
CA THR A 116 -5.92 2.55 2.70
C THR A 116 -5.61 1.06 2.59
N MET A 117 -5.87 0.28 3.63
CA MET A 117 -5.69 -1.17 3.58
C MET A 117 -6.55 -1.76 2.46
N GLY A 118 -7.82 -1.34 2.36
CA GLY A 118 -8.72 -1.76 1.29
C GLY A 118 -8.19 -1.42 -0.10
N THR A 119 -7.74 -0.19 -0.30
CA THR A 119 -7.21 0.25 -1.60
C THR A 119 -5.89 -0.46 -1.94
N VAL A 120 -4.95 -0.53 -1.00
CA VAL A 120 -3.58 -1.00 -1.27
C VAL A 120 -3.52 -2.51 -1.49
N TRP A 121 -4.21 -3.31 -0.68
CA TRP A 121 -4.14 -4.78 -0.74
C TRP A 121 -5.35 -5.44 -1.39
N LEU A 122 -6.55 -4.91 -1.17
CA LEU A 122 -7.77 -5.49 -1.72
C LEU A 122 -8.16 -4.89 -3.08
N GLY A 123 -7.64 -3.71 -3.42
CA GLY A 123 -8.10 -2.99 -4.60
C GLY A 123 -9.59 -2.69 -4.53
N LEU A 124 -10.10 -2.33 -3.35
CA LEU A 124 -11.51 -2.03 -3.11
C LEU A 124 -11.66 -0.64 -2.49
N SER A 125 -12.69 0.09 -2.92
CA SER A 125 -13.05 1.38 -2.35
C SER A 125 -13.99 1.18 -1.15
N LEU A 126 -13.44 0.96 0.03
CA LEU A 126 -14.23 0.67 1.24
C LEU A 126 -14.95 1.89 1.83
N GLY A 127 -14.53 3.11 1.50
CA GLY A 127 -14.99 4.35 2.15
C GLY A 127 -16.49 4.62 2.03
N CYS A 128 -17.15 4.16 0.97
CA CYS A 128 -18.61 4.28 0.83
C CYS A 128 -19.34 3.56 1.97
N ALA A 129 -18.80 2.43 2.43
CA ALA A 129 -19.40 1.62 3.48
C ALA A 129 -19.24 2.23 4.90
N ARG A 130 -18.52 3.32 5.04
CA ARG A 130 -18.48 4.11 6.28
C ARG A 130 -19.87 4.62 6.70
N CYS A 131 -20.67 5.09 5.75
CA CYS A 131 -21.93 5.80 6.05
C CYS A 131 -23.19 4.96 5.79
N HIS A 132 -23.12 4.01 4.86
CA HIS A 132 -24.24 3.16 4.41
C HIS A 132 -23.70 1.87 3.78
N GLU A 133 -24.58 0.92 3.43
CA GLU A 133 -24.17 -0.24 2.63
C GLU A 133 -23.47 0.19 1.34
N HIS A 134 -22.37 -0.47 0.95
CA HIS A 134 -21.68 -0.14 -0.28
C HIS A 134 -22.62 -0.31 -1.48
N LYS A 135 -22.67 0.70 -2.37
CA LYS A 135 -23.66 0.74 -3.44
C LYS A 135 -23.53 -0.39 -4.46
N TYR A 136 -22.32 -0.85 -4.70
CA TYR A 136 -22.01 -1.79 -5.80
C TYR A 136 -21.36 -3.08 -5.30
N ASP A 137 -20.36 -2.97 -4.45
CA ASP A 137 -19.66 -4.13 -3.89
C ASP A 137 -20.46 -4.73 -2.73
N PRO A 138 -20.40 -6.05 -2.50
CA PRO A 138 -21.16 -6.73 -1.46
C PRO A 138 -20.53 -6.50 -0.06
N LEU A 139 -20.35 -5.26 0.33
CA LEU A 139 -19.78 -4.82 1.60
C LEU A 139 -20.83 -4.03 2.39
N SER A 140 -21.22 -4.54 3.54
CA SER A 140 -22.13 -3.86 4.44
C SER A 140 -21.40 -2.80 5.29
N GLN A 141 -22.17 -1.80 5.79
CA GLN A 141 -21.65 -0.84 6.76
C GLN A 141 -21.11 -1.54 8.01
N LYS A 142 -21.80 -2.57 8.48
CA LYS A 142 -21.36 -3.38 9.62
C LYS A 142 -20.01 -4.04 9.38
N GLU A 143 -19.76 -4.58 8.20
CA GLU A 143 -18.46 -5.19 7.85
C GLU A 143 -17.35 -4.15 7.76
N PHE A 144 -17.62 -2.93 7.31
CA PHE A 144 -16.67 -1.83 7.38
C PHE A 144 -16.21 -1.58 8.82
N TYR A 145 -17.15 -1.51 9.79
CA TYR A 145 -16.78 -1.31 11.20
C TYR A 145 -16.19 -2.55 11.86
N ARG A 146 -16.41 -3.73 11.33
CA ARG A 146 -15.68 -4.94 11.72
C ARG A 146 -14.22 -4.89 11.26
N LEU A 147 -13.94 -4.33 10.06
CA LEU A 147 -12.58 -4.03 9.62
C LEU A 147 -11.94 -2.89 10.45
N PHE A 148 -12.71 -1.86 10.75
CA PHE A 148 -12.29 -0.76 11.62
C PHE A 148 -11.80 -1.26 12.98
N ALA A 149 -12.45 -2.29 13.55
CA ALA A 149 -12.10 -2.86 14.85
C ALA A 149 -10.66 -3.43 14.92
N PHE A 150 -10.07 -3.84 13.80
CA PHE A 150 -8.65 -4.27 13.77
C PHE A 150 -7.68 -3.13 14.07
N PHE A 151 -8.05 -1.88 13.73
CA PHE A 151 -7.19 -0.71 13.87
C PHE A 151 -7.60 0.24 15.00
N ASN A 152 -8.74 -0.02 15.66
CA ASN A 152 -9.30 0.84 16.71
C ASN A 152 -8.59 0.70 18.06
N ASN A 153 -7.67 -0.24 18.21
CA ASN A 153 -7.02 -0.57 19.49
C ASN A 153 -5.64 0.10 19.67
N LEU A 154 -5.40 1.25 19.04
CA LEU A 154 -4.18 2.02 19.17
C LEU A 154 -4.33 3.06 20.29
N ASP A 155 -3.27 3.20 21.11
CA ASP A 155 -3.19 4.26 22.13
C ASP A 155 -2.77 5.58 21.48
N GLU A 156 -3.70 6.22 20.79
CA GLU A 156 -3.52 7.49 20.11
C GLU A 156 -4.59 8.50 20.46
N LYS A 157 -4.24 9.75 20.29
CA LYS A 157 -5.16 10.90 20.36
C LYS A 157 -5.43 11.41 18.95
N GLY A 158 -6.63 11.87 18.71
CA GLY A 158 -7.01 12.52 17.46
C GLY A 158 -6.45 13.94 17.36
N PHE A 159 -6.45 14.65 18.47
CA PHE A 159 -5.85 15.97 18.57
C PHE A 159 -4.47 15.91 19.22
N ILE A 160 -3.48 16.56 18.61
CA ILE A 160 -2.10 16.61 19.09
C ILE A 160 -1.72 18.03 19.42
N ASN A 161 -1.66 18.35 20.69
CA ASN A 161 -1.15 19.64 21.15
C ASN A 161 0.39 19.66 21.20
N ASN A 162 1.02 19.23 20.11
CA ASN A 162 2.46 19.26 19.97
C ASN A 162 2.81 19.83 18.59
N LEU A 163 3.20 21.07 18.59
CA LEU A 163 3.55 21.82 17.40
C LEU A 163 4.86 21.34 16.72
N ARG A 164 5.48 20.26 17.19
CA ARG A 164 6.70 19.70 16.58
C ARG A 164 6.80 18.20 16.79
N GLY A 165 7.07 17.46 15.73
CA GLY A 165 7.44 16.06 15.75
C GLY A 165 6.27 15.09 15.56
N SER A 166 6.54 13.83 15.82
CA SER A 166 5.64 12.71 15.58
C SER A 166 4.63 12.52 16.71
N ALA A 167 3.43 12.03 16.36
CA ALA A 167 2.38 11.67 17.32
C ALA A 167 2.69 10.37 18.08
N GLU A 168 2.11 10.21 19.26
CA GLU A 168 2.17 8.96 20.02
C GLU A 168 1.23 7.89 19.43
N PRO A 169 1.53 6.60 19.53
CA PRO A 169 2.79 6.02 20.03
C PRO A 169 3.95 6.16 19.04
N ARG A 170 5.15 6.37 19.56
CA ARG A 170 6.39 6.54 18.80
C ARG A 170 7.57 5.89 19.49
N ILE A 171 8.65 5.69 18.74
CA ILE A 171 9.93 5.20 19.27
C ILE A 171 11.10 6.02 18.69
N PRO A 172 12.23 6.13 19.40
CA PRO A 172 13.43 6.72 18.84
C PRO A 172 14.02 5.82 17.73
N TYR A 173 14.48 6.44 16.64
CA TYR A 173 15.20 5.73 15.59
C TYR A 173 16.65 5.50 16.02
N LYS A 174 17.10 4.24 16.04
CA LYS A 174 18.42 3.88 16.61
C LYS A 174 19.59 4.60 15.95
N ALA A 175 19.55 4.76 14.61
CA ALA A 175 20.63 5.43 13.88
C ALA A 175 20.66 6.96 14.13
N HIS A 176 19.52 7.55 14.48
CA HIS A 176 19.36 8.97 14.76
C HIS A 176 18.43 9.16 15.95
N PRO A 177 18.93 9.01 17.21
CA PRO A 177 18.08 8.93 18.42
C PRO A 177 17.20 10.16 18.70
N LYS A 178 17.52 11.30 18.11
CA LYS A 178 16.66 12.51 18.17
C LYS A 178 15.43 12.41 17.28
N THR A 179 15.44 11.54 16.25
CA THR A 179 14.31 11.30 15.37
C THR A 179 13.35 10.31 16.03
N GLN A 180 12.09 10.70 16.11
CA GLN A 180 11.01 9.86 16.64
C GLN A 180 10.18 9.35 15.46
N VAL A 181 9.85 8.07 15.47
CA VAL A 181 9.05 7.41 14.42
C VAL A 181 7.73 6.98 15.00
N MET A 182 6.63 7.35 14.35
CA MET A 182 5.29 6.88 14.73
C MET A 182 5.13 5.41 14.37
N ILE A 183 4.59 4.64 15.31
CA ILE A 183 4.43 3.19 15.18
C ILE A 183 3.04 2.77 15.63
N MET A 184 2.67 1.51 15.37
CA MET A 184 1.53 0.88 16.01
C MET A 184 1.95 0.29 17.36
N ARG A 185 1.04 0.42 18.34
CA ARG A 185 1.16 -0.22 19.64
C ARG A 185 -0.23 -0.42 20.22
N GLU A 186 -0.65 -1.65 20.40
CA GLU A 186 -1.97 -1.93 20.92
C GLU A 186 -2.10 -1.63 22.41
N MET A 187 -3.28 -1.14 22.78
CA MET A 187 -3.68 -0.99 24.18
C MET A 187 -3.92 -2.36 24.82
N LYS A 188 -3.65 -2.48 26.13
CA LYS A 188 -3.98 -3.68 26.91
C LYS A 188 -5.49 -3.94 26.97
N ASN A 189 -6.26 -2.87 27.18
CA ASN A 189 -7.72 -2.92 27.23
C ASN A 189 -8.25 -2.46 25.87
N ARG A 190 -8.82 -3.39 25.11
CA ARG A 190 -9.37 -3.08 23.78
C ARG A 190 -10.50 -2.07 23.88
N ARG A 191 -10.50 -1.11 22.94
CA ARG A 191 -11.65 -0.21 22.75
C ARG A 191 -12.82 -1.00 22.17
N LYS A 192 -14.03 -0.67 22.65
CA LYS A 192 -15.26 -1.12 22.01
C LYS A 192 -15.41 -0.43 20.66
N THR A 193 -15.77 -1.18 19.66
CA THR A 193 -16.06 -0.66 18.34
C THR A 193 -17.57 -0.70 18.11
N ARG A 194 -18.11 0.37 17.54
CA ARG A 194 -19.52 0.48 17.21
C ARG A 194 -19.70 0.91 15.77
N VAL A 195 -20.79 0.47 15.15
CA VAL A 195 -21.24 1.03 13.88
C VAL A 195 -21.62 2.49 14.11
N LEU A 196 -21.12 3.40 13.28
CA LEU A 196 -21.41 4.83 13.39
C LEU A 196 -22.51 5.24 12.41
N GLY A 197 -23.61 5.75 12.91
CA GLY A 197 -24.72 6.22 12.09
C GLY A 197 -24.29 7.34 11.13
N GLY A 198 -24.46 7.13 9.82
CA GLY A 198 -23.97 8.06 8.80
C GLY A 198 -22.46 8.31 8.83
N GLY A 199 -21.68 7.44 9.47
CA GLY A 199 -20.23 7.59 9.61
C GLY A 199 -19.79 8.65 10.64
N GLN A 200 -20.69 9.14 11.49
CA GLN A 200 -20.45 10.23 12.44
C GLN A 200 -19.96 9.67 13.79
N TYR A 201 -18.86 10.22 14.30
CA TYR A 201 -18.20 9.78 15.54
C TYR A 201 -19.13 9.87 16.78
N ASP A 202 -20.07 10.81 16.79
CA ASP A 202 -21.02 11.09 17.88
C ASP A 202 -22.37 10.36 17.73
N ALA A 203 -22.52 9.51 16.69
CA ALA A 203 -23.72 8.69 16.47
C ALA A 203 -23.42 7.17 16.61
N PRO A 204 -22.96 6.69 17.79
CA PRO A 204 -22.62 5.29 17.99
C PRO A 204 -23.87 4.40 18.05
N GLY A 205 -23.91 3.37 17.19
CA GLY A 205 -24.93 2.33 17.13
C GLY A 205 -24.53 1.03 17.82
N GLU A 206 -24.84 -0.11 17.16
CA GLU A 206 -24.54 -1.44 17.68
C GLU A 206 -23.03 -1.68 17.88
N GLU A 207 -22.68 -2.45 18.90
CA GLU A 207 -21.31 -2.88 19.16
C GLU A 207 -20.93 -4.03 18.22
N VAL A 208 -19.72 -3.99 17.66
CA VAL A 208 -19.20 -5.00 16.74
C VAL A 208 -17.80 -5.44 17.13
N GLU A 209 -17.51 -6.72 16.90
CA GLU A 209 -16.17 -7.30 17.01
C GLU A 209 -15.45 -7.26 15.67
N ALA A 210 -14.10 -7.35 15.71
CA ALA A 210 -13.29 -7.47 14.50
C ALA A 210 -13.76 -8.64 13.62
N GLY A 211 -13.74 -8.45 12.32
CA GLY A 211 -14.17 -9.48 11.38
C GLY A 211 -13.92 -9.10 9.94
N LEU A 212 -13.98 -10.09 9.07
CA LEU A 212 -13.71 -9.99 7.63
C LEU A 212 -15.00 -9.87 6.84
N PRO A 213 -14.96 -9.28 5.61
CA PRO A 213 -16.11 -9.27 4.71
C PRO A 213 -16.55 -10.69 4.32
N ALA A 214 -17.85 -10.96 4.35
CA ALA A 214 -18.40 -12.30 4.12
C ALA A 214 -18.19 -12.83 2.69
N PHE A 215 -17.98 -11.95 1.73
CA PHE A 215 -17.73 -12.31 0.32
C PHE A 215 -16.27 -12.71 0.03
N LEU A 216 -15.38 -12.55 1.00
CA LEU A 216 -13.97 -12.97 0.91
C LEU A 216 -13.74 -14.23 1.75
N PRO A 217 -12.65 -14.97 1.49
CA PRO A 217 -12.34 -16.18 2.27
C PRO A 217 -12.32 -15.92 3.78
N PRO A 218 -12.67 -16.91 4.60
CA PRO A 218 -12.56 -16.81 6.04
C PRO A 218 -11.09 -16.72 6.49
N LEU A 219 -10.89 -16.34 7.74
CA LEU A 219 -9.55 -16.35 8.35
C LEU A 219 -8.97 -17.78 8.32
N PRO A 220 -7.68 -17.96 7.96
CA PRO A 220 -7.05 -19.27 7.97
C PRO A 220 -7.17 -20.00 9.31
N ALA A 221 -7.29 -21.32 9.28
CA ALA A 221 -7.45 -22.13 10.48
C ALA A 221 -6.29 -21.93 11.48
N GLY A 222 -6.62 -21.69 12.74
CA GLY A 222 -5.64 -21.45 13.82
C GLY A 222 -5.24 -19.98 14.00
N GLU A 223 -5.56 -19.09 13.05
CA GLU A 223 -5.32 -17.66 13.21
C GLU A 223 -6.35 -17.00 14.12
N LYS A 224 -5.92 -15.97 14.85
CA LYS A 224 -6.79 -15.17 15.72
C LYS A 224 -7.34 -13.96 14.99
N MET A 225 -8.56 -13.56 15.31
CA MET A 225 -9.16 -12.32 14.82
C MET A 225 -8.46 -11.11 15.46
N SER A 226 -7.29 -10.77 14.90
CA SER A 226 -6.37 -9.73 15.34
C SER A 226 -5.75 -9.03 14.15
N ARG A 227 -5.08 -7.89 14.35
CA ARG A 227 -4.37 -7.19 13.28
C ARG A 227 -3.29 -8.08 12.62
N LEU A 228 -2.63 -8.94 13.39
CA LEU A 228 -1.69 -9.94 12.84
C LEU A 228 -2.42 -11.01 12.01
N GLY A 229 -3.57 -11.50 12.48
CA GLY A 229 -4.39 -12.42 11.71
C GLY A 229 -4.90 -11.79 10.41
N LEU A 230 -5.35 -10.53 10.45
CA LEU A 230 -5.70 -9.76 9.25
C LEU A 230 -4.53 -9.67 8.26
N ALA A 231 -3.32 -9.35 8.74
CA ALA A 231 -2.14 -9.24 7.90
C ALA A 231 -1.78 -10.57 7.21
N ARG A 232 -1.85 -11.68 7.94
CA ARG A 232 -1.62 -13.02 7.39
C ARG A 232 -2.70 -13.45 6.42
N TRP A 233 -3.96 -13.11 6.71
CA TRP A 233 -5.09 -13.38 5.81
C TRP A 233 -4.92 -12.69 4.47
N LEU A 234 -4.47 -11.43 4.44
CA LEU A 234 -4.22 -10.70 3.18
C LEU A 234 -3.19 -11.39 2.27
N VAL A 235 -2.24 -12.10 2.84
CA VAL A 235 -1.16 -12.77 2.07
C VAL A 235 -1.30 -14.29 2.07
N ASP A 236 -2.44 -14.80 2.49
CA ASP A 236 -2.77 -16.21 2.34
C ASP A 236 -2.82 -16.60 0.87
N GLY A 237 -2.31 -17.80 0.54
CA GLY A 237 -2.25 -18.26 -0.85
C GLY A 237 -3.62 -18.39 -1.52
N GLU A 238 -4.67 -18.60 -0.73
CA GLU A 238 -6.05 -18.69 -1.21
C GLU A 238 -6.73 -17.31 -1.32
N HIS A 239 -6.08 -16.23 -0.89
CA HIS A 239 -6.67 -14.89 -0.94
C HIS A 239 -6.78 -14.38 -2.38
N PRO A 240 -8.00 -14.08 -2.90
CA PRO A 240 -8.21 -13.85 -4.34
C PRO A 240 -7.71 -12.51 -4.84
N LEU A 241 -7.48 -11.52 -3.98
CA LEU A 241 -7.24 -10.13 -4.42
C LEU A 241 -5.79 -9.68 -4.30
N THR A 242 -5.12 -9.88 -3.18
CA THR A 242 -3.84 -9.23 -2.87
C THR A 242 -2.77 -9.42 -3.95
N ALA A 243 -2.54 -10.65 -4.39
CA ALA A 243 -1.56 -10.91 -5.43
C ALA A 243 -1.95 -10.27 -6.77
N ARG A 244 -3.23 -10.35 -7.15
CA ARG A 244 -3.75 -9.71 -8.39
C ARG A 244 -3.60 -8.19 -8.34
N VAL A 245 -3.93 -7.57 -7.21
CA VAL A 245 -3.79 -6.11 -7.02
C VAL A 245 -2.35 -5.68 -7.19
N LEU A 246 -1.41 -6.35 -6.52
CA LEU A 246 0.00 -6.01 -6.63
C LEU A 246 0.55 -6.23 -8.02
N VAL A 247 0.28 -7.39 -8.62
CA VAL A 247 0.69 -7.71 -10.00
C VAL A 247 0.17 -6.65 -10.97
N ASN A 248 -1.11 -6.28 -10.86
CA ASN A 248 -1.73 -5.29 -11.73
C ASN A 248 -1.10 -3.90 -11.60
N ARG A 249 -0.81 -3.47 -10.37
CA ARG A 249 -0.14 -2.18 -10.08
C ARG A 249 1.29 -2.16 -10.60
N LEU A 250 2.05 -3.23 -10.37
CA LEU A 250 3.39 -3.35 -10.92
C LEU A 250 3.38 -3.42 -12.45
N TRP A 251 2.43 -4.16 -13.02
CA TRP A 251 2.26 -4.19 -14.48
C TRP A 251 2.08 -2.79 -15.06
N GLU A 252 1.25 -1.96 -14.45
CA GLU A 252 1.07 -0.57 -14.88
C GLU A 252 2.39 0.21 -14.91
N GLN A 253 3.26 0.04 -13.92
CA GLN A 253 4.56 0.74 -13.86
C GLN A 253 5.48 0.40 -15.03
N PHE A 254 5.34 -0.80 -15.61
CA PHE A 254 6.18 -1.27 -16.71
C PHE A 254 5.51 -1.17 -18.09
N PHE A 255 4.19 -1.30 -18.15
CA PHE A 255 3.44 -1.27 -19.42
C PHE A 255 2.62 0.01 -19.61
N GLY A 256 2.57 0.89 -18.61
CA GLY A 256 1.90 2.19 -18.64
C GLY A 256 0.38 2.12 -18.43
N ARG A 257 -0.17 0.92 -18.29
CA ARG A 257 -1.59 0.68 -18.00
C ARG A 257 -1.74 -0.69 -17.35
N GLY A 258 -2.55 -0.79 -16.32
CA GLY A 258 -2.88 -2.06 -15.69
C GLY A 258 -3.61 -3.03 -16.64
N ILE A 259 -3.51 -4.32 -16.39
CA ILE A 259 -4.35 -5.36 -17.02
C ILE A 259 -5.82 -5.07 -16.69
N VAL A 260 -6.10 -4.73 -15.44
CA VAL A 260 -7.29 -4.00 -15.02
C VAL A 260 -6.94 -2.52 -14.98
N ARG A 261 -7.62 -1.70 -15.78
CA ARG A 261 -7.27 -0.28 -15.93
C ARG A 261 -7.46 0.52 -14.65
N SER A 262 -8.51 0.22 -13.90
CA SER A 262 -8.79 0.82 -12.59
C SER A 262 -7.92 0.17 -11.51
N VAL A 263 -6.62 0.50 -11.47
CA VAL A 263 -5.64 -0.19 -10.62
C VAL A 263 -5.91 -0.08 -9.11
N GLU A 264 -6.69 0.90 -8.71
CA GLU A 264 -7.09 1.12 -7.30
C GLU A 264 -8.45 0.50 -6.97
N ASN A 265 -9.20 0.04 -7.99
CA ASN A 265 -10.51 -0.55 -7.82
C ASN A 265 -10.66 -1.77 -8.73
N LEU A 266 -10.64 -2.95 -8.14
CA LEU A 266 -10.91 -4.25 -8.75
C LEU A 266 -12.30 -4.79 -8.35
N GLY A 267 -13.11 -3.97 -7.69
CA GLY A 267 -14.51 -4.30 -7.32
C GLY A 267 -15.46 -4.37 -8.51
N VAL A 268 -16.75 -4.46 -8.23
CA VAL A 268 -17.81 -4.66 -9.24
C VAL A 268 -17.82 -3.58 -10.33
N GLN A 269 -17.36 -2.38 -10.02
CA GLN A 269 -17.25 -1.28 -10.99
C GLN A 269 -15.92 -1.20 -11.73
N ALA A 270 -15.03 -2.15 -11.52
CA ALA A 270 -13.75 -2.18 -12.23
C ALA A 270 -13.93 -2.41 -13.73
N ASP A 271 -12.99 -1.90 -14.51
CA ASP A 271 -12.88 -2.32 -15.90
C ASP A 271 -12.56 -3.82 -15.98
N TRP A 272 -13.19 -4.52 -16.94
CA TRP A 272 -12.85 -5.93 -17.17
C TRP A 272 -11.36 -6.09 -17.57
N PRO A 273 -10.64 -7.06 -16.99
CA PRO A 273 -9.24 -7.29 -17.33
C PRO A 273 -9.05 -7.46 -18.83
N SER A 274 -8.00 -6.85 -19.40
CA SER A 274 -7.68 -7.05 -20.82
C SER A 274 -7.20 -8.49 -21.13
N HIS A 275 -6.56 -9.13 -20.15
CA HIS A 275 -5.98 -10.46 -20.22
C HIS A 275 -6.19 -11.17 -18.87
N PRO A 276 -7.40 -11.66 -18.57
CA PRO A 276 -7.73 -12.23 -17.25
C PRO A 276 -6.86 -13.45 -16.90
N GLU A 277 -6.65 -14.37 -17.84
CA GLU A 277 -5.83 -15.56 -17.61
C GLU A 277 -4.34 -15.20 -17.33
N LEU A 278 -3.85 -14.13 -17.95
CA LEU A 278 -2.50 -13.64 -17.68
C LEU A 278 -2.38 -13.06 -16.27
N LEU A 279 -3.39 -12.30 -15.83
CA LEU A 279 -3.41 -11.73 -14.48
C LEU A 279 -3.44 -12.84 -13.44
N ASP A 280 -4.29 -13.85 -13.62
CA ASP A 280 -4.40 -14.99 -12.73
C ASP A 280 -3.12 -15.81 -12.69
N TRP A 281 -2.55 -16.12 -13.86
CA TRP A 281 -1.28 -16.85 -13.94
C TRP A 281 -0.13 -16.10 -13.25
N LEU A 282 -0.02 -14.79 -13.46
CA LEU A 282 1.01 -13.97 -12.83
C LEU A 282 0.82 -13.90 -11.32
N ALA A 283 -0.41 -13.82 -10.82
CA ALA A 283 -0.72 -13.80 -9.40
C ALA A 283 -0.33 -15.11 -8.72
N VAL A 284 -0.69 -16.26 -9.31
CA VAL A 284 -0.33 -17.58 -8.81
C VAL A 284 1.19 -17.79 -8.85
N ASP A 285 1.84 -17.50 -9.99
CA ASP A 285 3.30 -17.61 -10.11
C ASP A 285 4.05 -16.73 -9.12
N PHE A 286 3.51 -15.56 -8.79
CA PHE A 286 4.10 -14.64 -7.82
C PHE A 286 4.02 -15.22 -6.40
N THR A 287 2.87 -15.75 -5.99
CA THR A 287 2.69 -16.38 -4.67
C THR A 287 3.53 -17.65 -4.54
N GLU A 288 3.47 -18.55 -5.51
CA GLU A 288 4.23 -19.81 -5.52
C GLU A 288 5.75 -19.61 -5.56
N SER A 289 6.22 -18.47 -6.11
CA SER A 289 7.64 -18.14 -6.11
C SER A 289 8.15 -17.53 -4.80
N GLY A 290 7.33 -17.52 -3.73
CA GLY A 290 7.67 -16.91 -2.45
C GLY A 290 7.57 -15.39 -2.46
N TRP A 291 6.61 -14.84 -3.21
CA TRP A 291 6.33 -13.40 -3.25
C TRP A 291 7.54 -12.55 -3.70
N ASP A 292 8.33 -13.07 -4.64
CA ASP A 292 9.58 -12.47 -5.13
C ASP A 292 9.32 -11.36 -6.15
N LEU A 293 9.42 -10.10 -5.69
CA LEU A 293 9.21 -8.90 -6.52
C LEU A 293 10.24 -8.75 -7.65
N LYS A 294 11.52 -9.01 -7.38
CA LYS A 294 12.56 -8.87 -8.41
C LYS A 294 12.40 -9.91 -9.52
N ARG A 295 11.98 -11.12 -9.17
CA ARG A 295 11.66 -12.16 -10.14
C ARG A 295 10.45 -11.76 -11.00
N LEU A 296 9.38 -11.22 -10.39
CA LEU A 296 8.20 -10.75 -11.11
C LEU A 296 8.55 -9.62 -12.08
N VAL A 297 9.28 -8.60 -11.64
CA VAL A 297 9.77 -7.51 -12.50
C VAL A 297 10.67 -8.05 -13.61
N GLY A 298 11.56 -8.99 -13.28
CA GLY A 298 12.41 -9.68 -14.27
C GLY A 298 11.58 -10.34 -15.38
N LYS A 299 10.48 -11.04 -15.01
CA LYS A 299 9.55 -11.63 -15.99
C LYS A 299 8.93 -10.58 -16.91
N PHE A 300 8.49 -9.45 -16.38
CA PHE A 300 7.93 -8.38 -17.18
C PHE A 300 8.92 -7.88 -18.21
N VAL A 301 10.08 -7.42 -17.78
CA VAL A 301 11.06 -6.76 -18.67
C VAL A 301 11.78 -7.72 -19.62
N LEU A 302 11.84 -9.02 -19.31
CA LEU A 302 12.41 -10.04 -20.19
C LEU A 302 11.40 -10.59 -21.19
N SER A 303 10.10 -10.31 -21.01
CA SER A 303 9.04 -10.82 -21.89
C SER A 303 9.18 -10.28 -23.32
N SER A 304 8.72 -11.06 -24.29
CA SER A 304 8.65 -10.62 -25.70
C SER A 304 7.73 -9.42 -25.85
N SER A 305 6.64 -9.37 -25.10
CA SER A 305 5.68 -8.25 -25.11
C SER A 305 6.31 -6.92 -24.69
N TYR A 306 7.13 -6.91 -23.65
CA TYR A 306 7.85 -5.70 -23.22
C TYR A 306 8.92 -5.26 -24.22
N ARG A 307 9.56 -6.22 -24.87
CA ARG A 307 10.69 -6.00 -25.80
C ARG A 307 10.27 -5.74 -27.24
N GLN A 308 8.98 -5.63 -27.52
CA GLN A 308 8.47 -5.30 -28.83
C GLN A 308 8.97 -3.92 -29.30
N ALA A 309 9.05 -3.74 -30.63
CA ALA A 309 9.28 -2.43 -31.22
C ALA A 309 8.13 -1.46 -30.88
N HIS A 310 8.47 -0.18 -30.76
CA HIS A 310 7.51 0.89 -30.51
C HIS A 310 6.79 1.38 -31.78
N GLY A 311 7.25 0.95 -32.95
CA GLY A 311 6.65 1.31 -34.22
C GLY A 311 5.22 0.81 -34.33
N VAL A 312 4.34 1.66 -34.83
CA VAL A 312 2.93 1.34 -35.04
C VAL A 312 2.52 1.75 -36.42
N ASP A 313 1.86 0.85 -37.13
CA ASP A 313 1.16 1.17 -38.40
C ASP A 313 -0.25 1.69 -38.12
N GLU A 314 -0.88 2.33 -39.08
CA GLU A 314 -2.22 2.90 -38.93
C GLU A 314 -3.28 1.84 -38.56
N LYS A 315 -3.14 0.61 -39.07
CA LYS A 315 -4.08 -0.47 -38.79
C LYS A 315 -4.05 -0.85 -37.30
N ARG A 316 -2.86 -1.04 -36.74
CA ARG A 316 -2.68 -1.33 -35.30
C ARG A 316 -3.15 -0.16 -34.44
N LEU A 317 -2.85 1.08 -34.87
CA LEU A 317 -3.29 2.26 -34.12
C LEU A 317 -4.81 2.39 -34.08
N ARG A 318 -5.51 2.04 -35.18
CA ARG A 318 -6.98 2.03 -35.20
C ARG A 318 -7.59 0.91 -34.34
N LEU A 319 -7.00 -0.30 -34.37
CA LEU A 319 -7.49 -1.46 -33.62
C LEU A 319 -7.20 -1.38 -32.12
N ASP A 320 -6.04 -0.85 -31.75
CA ASP A 320 -5.58 -0.76 -30.36
C ASP A 320 -4.90 0.60 -30.11
N PRO A 321 -5.66 1.71 -30.12
CA PRO A 321 -5.11 3.06 -30.03
C PRO A 321 -4.33 3.28 -28.73
N VAL A 322 -4.74 2.67 -27.65
CA VAL A 322 -4.16 2.83 -26.29
C VAL A 322 -3.25 1.67 -25.87
N ASN A 323 -2.91 0.78 -26.80
CA ASN A 323 -2.06 -0.41 -26.55
C ASN A 323 -2.60 -1.34 -25.43
N ARG A 324 -3.91 -1.47 -25.33
CA ARG A 324 -4.56 -2.36 -24.35
C ARG A 324 -4.25 -3.84 -24.60
N LEU A 325 -4.08 -4.21 -25.88
CA LEU A 325 -3.82 -5.58 -26.33
C LEU A 325 -2.32 -5.87 -26.51
N LEU A 326 -1.44 -4.98 -26.05
CA LEU A 326 0.01 -5.13 -26.14
C LEU A 326 0.51 -5.34 -27.57
N SER A 327 -0.09 -4.64 -28.54
CA SER A 327 0.26 -4.75 -29.98
C SER A 327 1.61 -4.15 -30.32
N ARG A 328 2.25 -3.42 -29.42
CA ARG A 328 3.55 -2.76 -29.52
C ARG A 328 4.22 -2.62 -28.16
N GLY A 329 5.50 -2.28 -28.14
CA GLY A 329 6.23 -1.96 -26.91
C GLY A 329 5.63 -0.77 -26.16
N PRO A 330 5.71 -0.73 -24.83
CA PRO A 330 5.16 0.35 -24.03
C PRO A 330 5.91 1.67 -24.29
N ARG A 331 5.17 2.79 -24.24
CA ARG A 331 5.74 4.14 -24.24
C ARG A 331 5.35 4.81 -22.94
N LEU A 332 6.31 4.99 -22.05
CA LEU A 332 6.10 5.59 -20.75
C LEU A 332 6.61 7.04 -20.77
N ARG A 333 5.81 7.95 -20.23
CA ARG A 333 6.27 9.29 -19.90
C ARG A 333 6.93 9.24 -18.53
N LEU A 334 8.16 9.72 -18.45
CA LEU A 334 8.84 9.87 -17.17
C LEU A 334 8.15 10.92 -16.30
N GLN A 335 8.14 10.70 -15.00
CA GLN A 335 7.72 11.69 -14.02
C GLN A 335 8.69 12.89 -14.03
N ALA A 336 8.22 14.06 -13.62
CA ALA A 336 9.00 15.30 -13.71
C ALA A 336 10.32 15.22 -12.92
N GLU A 337 10.27 14.62 -11.74
CA GLU A 337 11.41 14.38 -10.87
C GLU A 337 12.48 13.52 -11.56
N MET A 338 12.07 12.48 -12.29
CA MET A 338 12.99 11.64 -13.05
C MET A 338 13.63 12.37 -14.21
N VAL A 339 12.87 13.22 -14.90
CA VAL A 339 13.42 14.05 -16.00
C VAL A 339 14.48 15.01 -15.44
N ARG A 340 14.19 15.65 -14.30
CA ARG A 340 15.12 16.53 -13.60
C ARG A 340 16.39 15.77 -13.17
N ASP A 341 16.23 14.66 -12.48
CA ASP A 341 17.36 13.88 -11.94
C ASP A 341 18.21 13.28 -13.05
N GLN A 342 17.60 12.85 -14.17
CA GLN A 342 18.32 12.42 -15.36
C GLN A 342 19.17 13.55 -15.93
N ALA A 343 18.64 14.76 -16.03
CA ALA A 343 19.38 15.91 -16.54
C ALA A 343 20.56 16.26 -15.62
N LEU A 344 20.35 16.26 -14.30
CA LEU A 344 21.40 16.49 -13.30
C LEU A 344 22.48 15.41 -13.31
N ALA A 345 22.07 14.14 -13.44
CA ALA A 345 23.02 13.02 -13.49
C ALA A 345 23.90 13.09 -14.75
N LEU A 346 23.30 13.36 -15.91
CA LEU A 346 24.05 13.46 -17.18
C LEU A 346 24.99 14.66 -17.21
N SER A 347 24.63 15.75 -16.57
CA SER A 347 25.49 16.95 -16.47
C SER A 347 26.54 16.87 -15.34
N GLY A 348 26.53 15.84 -14.51
CA GLY A 348 27.40 15.71 -13.36
C GLY A 348 27.05 16.63 -12.18
N LEU A 349 25.86 17.22 -12.18
CA LEU A 349 25.38 18.15 -11.14
C LEU A 349 24.48 17.47 -10.08
N LEU A 350 24.18 16.19 -10.24
CA LEU A 350 23.38 15.46 -9.24
C LEU A 350 24.19 15.29 -7.95
N VAL A 351 23.68 15.86 -6.87
CA VAL A 351 24.22 15.64 -5.52
C VAL A 351 23.41 14.53 -4.87
N GLU A 352 24.07 13.42 -4.58
CA GLU A 352 23.50 12.32 -3.81
C GLU A 352 23.61 12.66 -2.30
N LYS A 353 22.45 12.78 -1.63
CA LYS A 353 22.36 13.05 -0.19
C LYS A 353 21.70 11.89 0.54
#